data_34d22ac179c61b39be8e23ac8839d238
#
_entry.id   34d22ac179c61b39be8e23ac8839d238
#
_cell.length_a   1.000
_cell.length_b   1.000
_cell.length_c   1.000
_cell.angle_alpha   90.00
_cell.angle_beta   90.00
_cell.angle_gamma   90.00
#
_symmetry.space_group_name_H-M   'P 1'
#
loop_
_entity.id
_entity.type
_entity.pdbx_description
1 polymer ?
#
loop_
_entity_poly.entity_id
_entity_poly.type
_entity_poly.pdbx_seq_one_letter_code
_entity_poly.pdbx_strand_id
1 'polypeptide(L)'
;MKIRIKTGYNERKDCYYFTTFETIDKLPEIGDLLTAGDTYTLKSINKVAPDAEESSNEAACYDFYELEYEDEDGEKELEYVAVKKALPRYVVSGGVYCEELFESDDLKEAEAKMNEMIAKTLDGTEREDEEEYSICDRDSDATVKSWRRDD
;
A
#
# COMPACT_ATOMS: atom_id res chain seq x y z
N MET A 1 15.53 2.99 3.95
CA MET A 1 14.57 3.37 5.00
C MET A 1 14.09 2.11 5.70
N LYS A 2 13.85 2.20 7.00
CA LYS A 2 13.37 1.07 7.80
C LYS A 2 12.01 1.40 8.39
N ILE A 3 11.08 0.45 8.35
CA ILE A 3 9.73 0.59 8.89
C ILE A 3 9.55 -0.43 10.01
N ARG A 4 9.21 0.04 11.20
CA ARG A 4 8.95 -0.81 12.37
C ARG A 4 7.45 -0.92 12.55
N ILE A 5 6.93 -2.16 12.56
CA ILE A 5 5.50 -2.41 12.76
C ILE A 5 5.28 -3.44 13.87
N LYS A 6 4.12 -3.36 14.48
CA LYS A 6 3.65 -4.34 15.46
C LYS A 6 3.21 -5.61 14.74
N THR A 7 3.82 -6.73 15.07
CA THR A 7 3.55 -8.01 14.39
C THR A 7 2.95 -9.08 15.31
N GLY A 8 2.81 -8.81 16.59
CA GLY A 8 2.23 -9.77 17.51
C GLY A 8 2.13 -9.26 18.94
N TYR A 9 1.52 -10.09 19.79
CA TYR A 9 1.32 -9.81 21.21
C TYR A 9 1.65 -11.03 22.04
N ASN A 10 2.38 -10.80 23.16
CA ASN A 10 2.70 -11.85 24.11
C ASN A 10 1.83 -11.69 25.36
N GLU A 11 0.83 -12.55 25.52
CA GLU A 11 -0.12 -12.51 26.65
C GLU A 11 0.56 -12.69 28.02
N ARG A 12 1.61 -13.52 28.08
CA ARG A 12 2.31 -13.81 29.35
C ARG A 12 3.07 -12.61 29.88
N LYS A 13 3.69 -11.84 28.97
CA LYS A 13 4.53 -10.67 29.33
C LYS A 13 3.77 -9.36 29.17
N ASP A 14 2.52 -9.41 28.69
CA ASP A 14 1.70 -8.24 28.37
C ASP A 14 2.50 -7.19 27.58
N CYS A 15 3.14 -7.64 26.50
CA CYS A 15 3.91 -6.78 25.63
C CYS A 15 3.70 -7.11 24.16
N TYR A 16 3.98 -6.15 23.29
CA TYR A 16 3.85 -6.29 21.84
C TYR A 16 5.19 -6.65 21.21
N TYR A 17 5.14 -7.45 20.16
CA TYR A 17 6.29 -7.73 19.32
C TYR A 17 6.32 -6.73 18.17
N PHE A 18 7.49 -6.17 17.92
CA PHE A 18 7.74 -5.29 16.79
C PHE A 18 8.79 -5.91 15.88
N THR A 19 8.58 -5.76 14.58
CA THR A 19 9.54 -6.21 13.57
C THR A 19 9.93 -5.01 12.72
N THR A 20 11.22 -4.88 12.44
CA THR A 20 11.75 -3.83 11.57
C THR A 20 11.96 -4.39 10.18
N PHE A 21 11.36 -3.74 9.19
CA PHE A 21 11.42 -4.12 7.77
C PHE A 21 12.28 -3.11 7.02
N GLU A 22 13.18 -3.59 6.18
CA GLU A 22 13.97 -2.73 5.31
C GLU A 22 13.24 -2.56 3.98
N THR A 23 13.11 -1.32 3.50
CA THR A 23 12.44 -1.04 2.24
C THR A 23 13.33 -1.42 1.06
N ILE A 24 12.75 -2.15 0.11
CA ILE A 24 13.40 -2.56 -1.14
C ILE A 24 12.51 -2.21 -2.32
N ASP A 25 13.11 -2.06 -3.50
CA ASP A 25 12.36 -1.68 -4.71
C ASP A 25 11.57 -2.85 -5.29
N LYS A 26 12.11 -4.06 -5.20
CA LYS A 26 11.52 -5.25 -5.79
C LYS A 26 11.85 -6.48 -4.96
N LEU A 27 10.87 -7.39 -4.82
CA LEU A 27 11.09 -8.68 -4.17
C LEU A 27 12.08 -9.53 -4.99
N PRO A 28 13.01 -10.22 -4.30
CA PRO A 28 13.84 -11.22 -4.95
C PRO A 28 12.98 -12.44 -5.35
N GLU A 29 13.54 -13.28 -6.20
CA GLU A 29 12.88 -14.50 -6.64
C GLU A 29 13.39 -15.72 -5.85
N ILE A 30 12.53 -16.72 -5.69
CA ILE A 30 12.92 -18.00 -5.07
C ILE A 30 14.11 -18.58 -5.86
N GLY A 31 15.16 -18.94 -5.13
CA GLY A 31 16.41 -19.40 -5.72
C GLY A 31 17.49 -18.34 -5.85
N ASP A 32 17.16 -17.07 -5.61
CA ASP A 32 18.16 -16.00 -5.61
C ASP A 32 19.19 -16.19 -4.49
N LEU A 33 20.43 -15.77 -4.76
CA LEU A 33 21.53 -15.91 -3.85
C LEU A 33 21.78 -14.64 -3.04
N LEU A 34 21.98 -14.82 -1.74
CA LEU A 34 22.44 -13.77 -0.83
C LEU A 34 23.85 -14.17 -0.36
N THR A 35 24.84 -13.35 -0.63
CA THR A 35 26.21 -13.58 -0.20
C THR A 35 26.58 -12.66 0.95
N ALA A 36 26.66 -13.21 2.16
CA ALA A 36 27.06 -12.49 3.35
C ALA A 36 28.04 -13.39 4.16
N GLY A 37 29.25 -13.64 3.59
CA GLY A 37 30.20 -14.59 4.15
C GLY A 37 29.96 -15.98 3.57
N ASP A 38 28.86 -16.63 3.95
CA ASP A 38 28.39 -17.88 3.34
C ASP A 38 27.34 -17.57 2.26
N THR A 39 27.12 -18.52 1.35
CA THR A 39 26.11 -18.38 0.31
C THR A 39 24.79 -18.95 0.77
N TYR A 40 23.77 -18.09 0.81
CA TYR A 40 22.40 -18.47 1.16
C TYR A 40 21.52 -18.42 -0.09
N THR A 41 20.58 -19.35 -0.19
CA THR A 41 19.58 -19.38 -1.27
C THR A 41 18.22 -19.06 -0.70
N LEU A 42 17.47 -18.17 -1.35
CA LEU A 42 16.11 -17.84 -0.97
C LEU A 42 15.19 -19.03 -1.17
N LYS A 43 14.58 -19.52 -0.10
CA LYS A 43 13.73 -20.72 -0.11
C LYS A 43 12.24 -20.38 -0.03
N SER A 44 11.87 -19.33 0.72
CA SER A 44 10.46 -18.97 0.85
C SER A 44 10.27 -17.47 1.02
N ILE A 45 9.10 -17.00 0.58
CA ILE A 45 8.64 -15.62 0.72
C ILE A 45 7.27 -15.68 1.38
N ASN A 46 7.16 -15.16 2.60
CA ASN A 46 5.92 -15.18 3.36
C ASN A 46 5.42 -13.75 3.60
N LYS A 47 4.17 -13.48 3.25
CA LYS A 47 3.57 -12.18 3.48
C LYS A 47 3.22 -12.01 4.95
N VAL A 48 3.61 -10.89 5.54
CA VAL A 48 3.33 -10.55 6.93
C VAL A 48 2.27 -9.46 6.97
N ALA A 49 1.16 -9.72 7.64
CA ALA A 49 0.10 -8.72 7.82
C ALA A 49 0.42 -7.86 9.04
N PRO A 50 0.49 -6.52 8.90
CA PRO A 50 0.63 -5.66 10.07
C PRO A 50 -0.67 -5.67 10.88
N ASP A 51 -0.55 -5.39 12.18
CA ASP A 51 -1.73 -5.20 13.03
C ASP A 51 -2.50 -3.97 12.56
N ALA A 52 -3.78 -4.14 12.24
CA ALA A 52 -4.61 -3.08 11.67
C ALA A 52 -4.77 -1.85 12.58
N GLU A 53 -4.69 -2.04 13.89
CA GLU A 53 -4.82 -0.95 14.87
C GLU A 53 -3.58 -0.05 14.97
N GLU A 54 -2.45 -0.53 14.49
CA GLU A 54 -1.15 0.15 14.61
C GLU A 54 -0.56 0.57 13.26
N SER A 55 -1.31 0.41 12.16
CA SER A 55 -0.80 0.81 10.85
C SER A 55 -0.73 2.33 10.74
N SER A 56 0.49 2.86 10.73
CA SER A 56 0.73 4.27 10.38
C SER A 56 0.39 4.48 8.90
N ASN A 57 0.16 5.74 8.50
CA ASN A 57 -0.07 6.07 7.08
C ASN A 57 1.07 5.59 6.19
N GLU A 58 2.29 5.62 6.69
CA GLU A 58 3.47 5.13 6.00
C GLU A 58 3.43 3.61 5.81
N ALA A 59 3.10 2.86 6.87
CA ALA A 59 2.99 1.41 6.80
C ALA A 59 1.90 0.94 5.84
N ALA A 60 0.83 1.71 5.70
CA ALA A 60 -0.27 1.39 4.79
C ALA A 60 0.14 1.43 3.31
N CYS A 61 1.25 2.08 2.97
CA CYS A 61 1.76 2.19 1.61
C CYS A 61 2.67 1.03 1.18
N TYR A 62 2.93 0.07 2.07
CA TYR A 62 3.86 -1.03 1.83
C TYR A 62 3.23 -2.39 2.08
N ASP A 63 3.72 -3.39 1.36
CA ASP A 63 3.51 -4.80 1.68
C ASP A 63 4.74 -5.33 2.39
N PHE A 64 4.54 -6.15 3.41
CA PHE A 64 5.60 -6.66 4.28
C PHE A 64 5.82 -8.15 4.06
N TYR A 65 7.09 -8.57 4.00
CA TYR A 65 7.45 -9.96 3.73
C TYR A 65 8.56 -10.43 4.65
N GLU A 66 8.50 -11.72 5.00
CA GLU A 66 9.58 -12.46 5.64
C GLU A 66 10.22 -13.35 4.59
N LEU A 67 11.51 -13.15 4.36
CA LEU A 67 12.30 -13.93 3.41
C LEU A 67 13.13 -14.95 4.19
N GLU A 68 12.98 -16.23 3.85
CA GLU A 68 13.74 -17.31 4.46
C GLU A 68 14.82 -17.79 3.51
N TYR A 69 16.08 -17.64 3.93
CA TYR A 69 17.25 -18.11 3.22
C TYR A 69 17.85 -19.31 3.92
N GLU A 70 18.45 -20.20 3.17
CA GLU A 70 19.09 -21.41 3.69
C GLU A 70 20.44 -21.61 3.02
N ASP A 71 21.47 -21.95 3.82
CA ASP A 71 22.79 -22.24 3.32
C ASP A 71 22.95 -23.73 2.94
N GLU A 72 24.15 -24.13 2.52
CA GLU A 72 24.44 -25.51 2.11
C GLU A 72 24.31 -26.50 3.26
N ASP A 73 24.50 -26.04 4.50
CA ASP A 73 24.42 -26.88 5.71
C ASP A 73 23.00 -26.91 6.32
N GLY A 74 22.05 -26.23 5.69
CA GLY A 74 20.68 -26.13 6.16
C GLY A 74 20.44 -25.07 7.23
N GLU A 75 21.41 -24.21 7.51
CA GLU A 75 21.23 -23.08 8.40
C GLU A 75 20.36 -22.01 7.75
N LYS A 76 19.44 -21.44 8.54
CA LYS A 76 18.45 -20.48 8.04
C LYS A 76 18.76 -19.06 8.50
N GLU A 77 18.55 -18.12 7.56
CA GLU A 77 18.59 -16.70 7.84
C GLU A 77 17.26 -16.08 7.44
N LEU A 78 16.75 -15.18 8.26
CA LEU A 78 15.52 -14.46 7.98
C LEU A 78 15.82 -13.01 7.68
N GLU A 79 15.19 -12.50 6.61
CA GLU A 79 15.20 -11.08 6.27
C GLU A 79 13.78 -10.55 6.25
N TYR A 80 13.58 -9.37 6.78
CA TYR A 80 12.28 -8.70 6.77
C TYR A 80 12.34 -7.49 5.85
N VAL A 81 11.53 -7.50 4.81
CA VAL A 81 11.53 -6.45 3.78
C VAL A 81 10.15 -5.87 3.56
N ALA A 82 10.11 -4.61 3.15
CA ALA A 82 8.89 -3.91 2.77
C ALA A 82 9.00 -3.44 1.34
N VAL A 83 7.97 -3.71 0.55
CA VAL A 83 7.89 -3.29 -0.86
C VAL A 83 6.72 -2.33 -1.00
N LYS A 84 6.95 -1.19 -1.65
CA LYS A 84 5.90 -0.21 -1.86
C LYS A 84 4.78 -0.81 -2.71
N LYS A 85 3.53 -0.65 -2.26
CA LYS A 85 2.36 -1.12 -3.00
C LYS A 85 2.28 -0.43 -4.36
N ALA A 86 1.95 -1.20 -5.38
CA ALA A 86 1.60 -0.67 -6.68
C ALA A 86 0.20 -0.09 -6.60
N LEU A 87 0.08 1.23 -6.38
CA LEU A 87 -1.21 1.92 -6.37
C LEU A 87 -1.60 2.30 -7.78
N PRO A 88 -2.91 2.26 -8.12
CA PRO A 88 -3.39 2.75 -9.40
C PRO A 88 -2.97 4.22 -9.61
N ARG A 89 -2.67 4.56 -10.87
CA ARG A 89 -2.14 5.88 -11.21
C ARG A 89 -3.11 7.04 -10.92
N TYR A 90 -4.39 6.84 -11.23
CA TYR A 90 -5.40 7.88 -11.08
C TYR A 90 -6.32 7.60 -9.89
N VAL A 91 -6.62 8.61 -9.12
CA VAL A 91 -7.54 8.53 -7.99
C VAL A 91 -8.62 9.59 -8.12
N VAL A 92 -9.89 9.17 -7.99
CA VAL A 92 -11.03 10.07 -7.92
C VAL A 92 -11.29 10.37 -6.46
N SER A 93 -11.25 11.65 -6.10
CA SER A 93 -11.47 12.12 -4.73
C SER A 93 -12.69 13.05 -4.69
N GLY A 94 -13.36 13.08 -3.55
CA GLY A 94 -14.50 13.97 -3.34
C GLY A 94 -14.45 14.69 -2.01
N GLY A 95 -15.06 15.87 -1.96
CA GLY A 95 -15.22 16.65 -0.77
C GLY A 95 -14.03 17.46 -0.32
N VAL A 96 -14.24 18.22 0.75
CA VAL A 96 -13.23 19.10 1.34
C VAL A 96 -12.04 18.32 1.90
N TYR A 97 -12.28 17.10 2.35
CA TYR A 97 -11.26 16.25 2.94
C TYR A 97 -10.54 15.34 1.92
N CYS A 98 -10.83 15.50 0.65
CA CYS A 98 -10.23 14.71 -0.45
C CYS A 98 -10.32 13.20 -0.19
N GLU A 99 -11.51 12.71 0.17
CA GLU A 99 -11.77 11.30 0.37
C GLU A 99 -11.54 10.52 -0.92
N GLU A 100 -10.70 9.50 -0.88
CA GLU A 100 -10.44 8.65 -2.05
C GLU A 100 -11.64 7.72 -2.29
N LEU A 101 -12.30 7.89 -3.44
CA LEU A 101 -13.53 7.19 -3.76
C LEU A 101 -13.37 6.08 -4.79
N PHE A 102 -12.41 6.21 -5.69
CA PHE A 102 -12.20 5.27 -6.79
C PHE A 102 -10.77 5.40 -7.32
N GLU A 103 -10.20 4.30 -7.75
CA GLU A 103 -8.84 4.25 -8.29
C GLU A 103 -8.80 3.45 -9.59
N SER A 104 -7.98 3.91 -10.56
CA SER A 104 -7.76 3.19 -11.81
C SER A 104 -6.45 3.61 -12.46
N ASP A 105 -5.84 2.71 -13.21
CA ASP A 105 -4.70 3.01 -14.07
C ASP A 105 -5.12 3.65 -15.40
N ASP A 106 -6.40 3.60 -15.73
CA ASP A 106 -6.98 4.16 -16.94
C ASP A 106 -7.69 5.48 -16.64
N LEU A 107 -7.19 6.56 -17.22
CA LEU A 107 -7.78 7.89 -17.05
C LEU A 107 -9.24 7.94 -17.53
N LYS A 108 -9.56 7.28 -18.63
CA LYS A 108 -10.93 7.24 -19.15
C LYS A 108 -11.90 6.56 -18.20
N GLU A 109 -11.47 5.50 -17.55
CA GLU A 109 -12.26 4.80 -16.53
C GLU A 109 -12.48 5.69 -15.30
N ALA A 110 -11.44 6.41 -14.86
CA ALA A 110 -11.53 7.35 -13.76
C ALA A 110 -12.49 8.52 -14.08
N GLU A 111 -12.41 9.06 -15.32
CA GLU A 111 -13.34 10.11 -15.79
C GLU A 111 -14.78 9.62 -15.85
N ALA A 112 -15.01 8.42 -16.39
CA ALA A 112 -16.35 7.83 -16.46
C ALA A 112 -16.94 7.64 -15.06
N LYS A 113 -16.15 7.18 -14.11
CA LYS A 113 -16.59 7.00 -12.72
C LYS A 113 -16.89 8.33 -12.05
N MET A 114 -16.04 9.34 -12.24
CA MET A 114 -16.29 10.67 -11.71
C MET A 114 -17.59 11.27 -12.27
N ASN A 115 -17.83 11.13 -13.58
CA ASN A 115 -19.06 11.61 -14.22
C ASN A 115 -20.31 10.89 -13.67
N GLU A 116 -20.21 9.60 -13.40
CA GLU A 116 -21.28 8.81 -12.76
C GLU A 116 -21.58 9.36 -11.36
N MET A 117 -20.53 9.63 -10.57
CA MET A 117 -20.67 10.17 -9.23
C MET A 117 -21.30 11.57 -9.24
N ILE A 118 -20.90 12.43 -10.19
CA ILE A 118 -21.48 13.77 -10.37
C ILE A 118 -22.97 13.65 -10.69
N ALA A 119 -23.35 12.78 -11.61
CA ALA A 119 -24.76 12.58 -11.99
C ALA A 119 -25.60 12.13 -10.79
N LYS A 120 -25.11 11.19 -9.99
CA LYS A 120 -25.80 10.70 -8.79
C LYS A 120 -25.89 11.78 -7.70
N THR A 121 -24.87 12.62 -7.56
CA THR A 121 -24.87 13.74 -6.64
C THR A 121 -25.92 14.79 -7.03
N LEU A 122 -26.00 15.13 -8.32
CA LEU A 122 -26.94 16.12 -8.82
C LEU A 122 -28.39 15.64 -8.80
N ASP A 123 -28.64 14.34 -8.95
CA ASP A 123 -30.01 13.80 -8.87
C ASP A 123 -30.42 13.40 -7.45
N GLY A 124 -29.52 13.54 -6.48
CA GLY A 124 -29.78 13.26 -5.06
C GLY A 124 -29.77 11.78 -4.68
N THR A 125 -29.27 10.90 -5.57
CA THR A 125 -29.23 9.45 -5.33
C THR A 125 -28.12 9.06 -4.35
N GLU A 126 -26.93 9.62 -4.53
CA GLU A 126 -25.78 9.39 -3.67
C GLU A 126 -24.98 10.69 -3.47
N ARG A 127 -24.46 10.89 -2.26
CA ARG A 127 -23.59 12.03 -1.93
C ARG A 127 -24.19 13.37 -2.38
N GLU A 128 -25.46 13.57 -2.10
CA GLU A 128 -26.22 14.77 -2.54
C GLU A 128 -25.63 16.10 -2.05
N ASP A 129 -24.90 16.08 -0.95
CA ASP A 129 -24.27 17.25 -0.34
C ASP A 129 -22.84 17.50 -0.88
N GLU A 130 -22.34 16.65 -1.75
CA GLU A 130 -20.99 16.79 -2.29
C GLU A 130 -20.89 17.98 -3.23
N GLU A 131 -19.89 18.84 -3.02
CA GLU A 131 -19.71 20.07 -3.79
C GLU A 131 -18.60 19.99 -4.83
N GLU A 132 -17.67 19.04 -4.69
CA GLU A 132 -16.57 18.91 -5.64
C GLU A 132 -16.07 17.48 -5.78
N TYR A 133 -15.55 17.17 -6.96
CA TYR A 133 -14.82 15.95 -7.25
C TYR A 133 -13.56 16.29 -8.05
N SER A 134 -12.52 15.52 -7.89
CA SER A 134 -11.29 15.69 -8.64
C SER A 134 -10.63 14.35 -8.98
N ILE A 135 -9.84 14.36 -10.05
CA ILE A 135 -8.98 13.24 -10.42
C ILE A 135 -7.53 13.70 -10.26
N CYS A 136 -6.77 12.98 -9.44
CA CYS A 136 -5.36 13.23 -9.25
C CYS A 136 -4.52 12.15 -9.93
N ASP A 137 -3.42 12.57 -10.56
CA ASP A 137 -2.42 11.67 -11.14
C ASP A 137 -1.32 11.48 -10.08
N ARG A 138 -1.17 10.26 -9.58
CA ARG A 138 -0.17 9.95 -8.56
C ARG A 138 1.26 10.04 -9.06
N ASP A 139 1.47 9.84 -10.37
CA ASP A 139 2.82 9.91 -10.95
C ASP A 139 3.34 11.34 -11.02
N SER A 140 2.49 12.29 -11.35
CA SER A 140 2.85 13.71 -11.44
C SER A 140 2.46 14.53 -10.21
N ASP A 141 1.69 13.94 -9.30
CA ASP A 141 1.11 14.61 -8.12
C ASP A 141 0.29 15.85 -8.50
N ALA A 142 -0.37 15.79 -9.64
CA ALA A 142 -1.16 16.90 -10.20
C ALA A 142 -2.62 16.52 -10.33
N THR A 143 -3.49 17.55 -10.19
CA THR A 143 -4.91 17.39 -10.48
C THR A 143 -5.12 17.43 -12.00
N VAL A 144 -5.65 16.34 -12.56
CA VAL A 144 -5.88 16.19 -14.00
C VAL A 144 -7.22 16.77 -14.42
N LYS A 145 -8.23 16.61 -13.56
CA LYS A 145 -9.59 17.08 -13.82
C LYS A 145 -10.28 17.38 -12.49
N SER A 146 -11.12 18.41 -12.50
CA SER A 146 -11.92 18.77 -11.33
C SER A 146 -13.31 19.23 -11.73
N TRP A 147 -14.24 19.06 -10.81
CA TRP A 147 -15.62 19.53 -10.97
C TRP A 147 -16.09 20.16 -9.66
N ARG A 148 -16.80 21.27 -9.78
CA ARG A 148 -17.46 21.94 -8.65
C ARG A 148 -18.91 22.19 -8.99
N ARG A 149 -19.80 22.07 -7.99
CA ARG A 149 -21.24 22.23 -8.18
C ARG A 149 -21.66 23.59 -8.75
N ASP A 150 -20.94 24.66 -8.43
CA ASP A 150 -21.26 26.03 -8.84
C ASP A 150 -20.63 26.43 -10.18
N ASP A 151 -19.97 25.53 -10.84
CA ASP A 151 -19.35 25.78 -12.16
C ASP A 151 -20.31 25.55 -13.31
#